data_ffbcecbd5065e1c7e0912bc24717b071
#
_entry.id   ffbcecbd5065e1c7e0912bc24717b071
#
_cell.length_a   1.000
_cell.length_b   1.000
_cell.length_c   1.000
_cell.angle_alpha   90.00
_cell.angle_beta   90.00
_cell.angle_gamma   90.00
#
_symmetry.space_group_name_H-M   'P 1'
#
loop_
_entity.id
_entity.type
_entity.pdbx_description
1 polymer ?
#
loop_
_entity_poly.entity_id
_entity_poly.type
_entity_poly.pdbx_seq_one_letter_code
_entity_poly.pdbx_strand_id
1 'polypeptide(L)'
;METIIFHPERDTNAIAEAAAILRRGGLLGIPTETVYGLGADGLNEDAVRRIFEAKGRPQDNPLILHIPDAGWLERCCVDVPETAYALAEKFWPGPLTMILPRRDCVPLRTTGGLDTVGVRCPDHPVTRAIIQAAGVPVAAPSGNTSGRPSPTCARHMMEDMMGKIDGIVDGGDCAVGVESTIIDLTVQPPRLLRPGGLPLEELEAVLGTVAVDKAVRQKLADGEKAKAPGMKYRHYAPRAAVTVVTGTPGRSARWIRAHLPEKAGVICFDEYAPLFAGHIVHRLGAADDKLAQAQHVFDALRTFDDTDVEAIFAQCPDESGLGLAVSNRLKKAAGFHTVDVSPLVIGFTGPTGAGKTCALRALERLGGLVLDCDAVYHELLRTDTELRGAIAGAFGEVFAEDGGLDRQKLGTVVFGDPAALETLNAIIYDRLPRELRRRMDGSDAPVVGIDAINLIESGLCDMCRRTVAVTAPPEVRVRRIMARDHIPEDYARLRVQAQKDEEFYRTHCTDVLVNDCADAAAFEQRAYRALETILKEEQA
;
A
#
# COMPACT_ATOMS: atom_id res chain seq x y z
N MET A 1 -24.37 23.32 25.20
CA MET A 1 -23.28 24.29 25.00
C MET A 1 -23.41 24.87 23.59
N GLU A 2 -23.24 26.18 23.42
CA GLU A 2 -23.20 26.77 22.08
C GLU A 2 -21.80 26.57 21.50
N THR A 3 -21.71 26.09 20.24
CA THR A 3 -20.45 25.89 19.53
C THR A 3 -20.29 27.00 18.48
N ILE A 4 -19.23 27.78 18.58
CA ILE A 4 -18.96 28.89 17.64
C ILE A 4 -18.28 28.33 16.38
N ILE A 5 -18.72 28.76 15.19
CA ILE A 5 -18.05 28.42 13.93
C ILE A 5 -17.21 29.61 13.50
N PHE A 6 -15.90 29.39 13.36
CA PHE A 6 -14.94 30.39 12.90
C PHE A 6 -14.65 30.23 11.43
N HIS A 7 -14.65 31.33 10.70
CA HIS A 7 -14.32 31.38 9.27
C HIS A 7 -13.12 32.32 9.05
N PRO A 8 -11.87 31.82 9.17
CA PRO A 8 -10.65 32.65 9.13
C PRO A 8 -10.48 33.46 7.85
N GLU A 9 -11.07 33.01 6.74
CA GLU A 9 -11.06 33.75 5.47
C GLU A 9 -11.94 35.02 5.48
N ARG A 10 -12.92 35.08 6.38
CA ARG A 10 -13.92 36.16 6.46
C ARG A 10 -13.79 37.01 7.71
N ASP A 11 -13.21 36.44 8.77
CA ASP A 11 -13.05 37.10 10.08
C ASP A 11 -11.58 37.17 10.48
N THR A 12 -11.05 38.38 10.53
CA THR A 12 -9.67 38.66 10.91
C THR A 12 -9.36 38.36 12.38
N ASN A 13 -10.37 38.29 13.25
CA ASN A 13 -10.24 37.96 14.67
C ASN A 13 -10.34 36.44 14.94
N ALA A 14 -10.80 35.67 13.99
CA ALA A 14 -11.06 34.23 14.18
C ALA A 14 -9.87 33.47 14.80
N ILE A 15 -8.64 33.73 14.37
CA ILE A 15 -7.43 33.11 14.92
C ILE A 15 -7.24 33.48 16.39
N ALA A 16 -7.39 34.75 16.74
CA ALA A 16 -7.16 35.23 18.10
C ALA A 16 -8.23 34.71 19.08
N GLU A 17 -9.50 34.65 18.63
CA GLU A 17 -10.63 34.13 19.40
C GLU A 17 -10.53 32.60 19.57
N ALA A 18 -10.20 31.87 18.51
CA ALA A 18 -9.93 30.44 18.56
C ALA A 18 -8.77 30.12 19.52
N ALA A 19 -7.66 30.87 19.47
CA ALA A 19 -6.55 30.73 20.39
C ALA A 19 -6.93 31.03 21.86
N ALA A 20 -7.83 31.99 22.08
CA ALA A 20 -8.34 32.28 23.41
C ALA A 20 -9.17 31.13 24.00
N ILE A 21 -9.89 30.34 23.15
CA ILE A 21 -10.55 29.11 23.58
C ILE A 21 -9.52 28.15 24.17
N LEU A 22 -8.43 27.88 23.47
CA LEU A 22 -7.39 26.94 23.90
C LEU A 22 -6.73 27.42 25.21
N ARG A 23 -6.38 28.71 25.30
CA ARG A 23 -5.75 29.30 26.53
C ARG A 23 -6.60 29.16 27.78
N ARG A 24 -7.92 29.20 27.66
CA ARG A 24 -8.82 29.03 28.82
C ARG A 24 -9.19 27.57 29.11
N GLY A 25 -8.52 26.60 28.43
CA GLY A 25 -8.80 25.17 28.58
C GLY A 25 -10.04 24.68 27.86
N GLY A 26 -10.51 25.42 26.85
CA GLY A 26 -11.64 25.05 25.99
C GLY A 26 -11.25 24.02 24.93
N LEU A 27 -12.28 23.49 24.24
CA LEU A 27 -12.15 22.53 23.16
C LEU A 27 -12.43 23.20 21.80
N LEU A 28 -11.54 22.98 20.85
CA LEU A 28 -11.59 23.58 19.51
C LEU A 28 -11.45 22.54 18.41
N GLY A 29 -12.39 22.49 17.48
CA GLY A 29 -12.22 21.77 16.20
C GLY A 29 -11.24 22.53 15.33
N ILE A 30 -10.15 21.90 14.92
CA ILE A 30 -9.08 22.50 14.11
C ILE A 30 -8.90 21.76 12.78
N PRO A 31 -8.80 22.49 11.64
CA PRO A 31 -8.49 21.88 10.35
C PRO A 31 -7.02 21.49 10.28
N THR A 32 -6.70 20.40 9.59
CA THR A 32 -5.34 20.06 9.18
C THR A 32 -5.35 19.52 7.76
N GLU A 33 -4.17 19.37 7.15
CA GLU A 33 -4.06 18.75 5.82
C GLU A 33 -4.48 17.28 5.80
N THR A 34 -4.46 16.62 6.97
CA THR A 34 -4.78 15.19 7.10
C THR A 34 -6.25 14.95 7.42
N VAL A 35 -6.68 15.29 8.63
CA VAL A 35 -8.07 15.20 9.12
C VAL A 35 -8.31 16.34 10.12
N TYR A 36 -9.57 16.70 10.34
CA TYR A 36 -9.89 17.64 11.42
C TYR A 36 -9.57 17.05 12.80
N GLY A 37 -8.91 17.83 13.63
CA GLY A 37 -8.56 17.47 15.01
C GLY A 37 -9.49 18.09 16.04
N LEU A 38 -9.69 17.43 17.19
CA LEU A 38 -10.28 18.03 18.38
C LEU A 38 -9.17 18.49 19.31
N GLY A 39 -8.89 19.79 19.29
CA GLY A 39 -7.77 20.43 19.97
C GLY A 39 -8.10 20.91 21.39
N ALA A 40 -7.14 20.77 22.29
CA ALA A 40 -7.10 21.41 23.60
C ALA A 40 -5.66 21.69 24.01
N ASP A 41 -5.44 22.52 25.05
CA ASP A 41 -4.12 22.69 25.64
C ASP A 41 -3.55 21.35 26.13
N GLY A 42 -2.50 20.87 25.46
CA GLY A 42 -1.90 19.56 25.70
C GLY A 42 -1.13 19.45 27.01
N LEU A 43 -0.83 20.58 27.67
CA LEU A 43 -0.19 20.63 28.96
C LEU A 43 -1.17 20.82 30.14
N ASN A 44 -2.46 21.00 29.82
CA ASN A 44 -3.53 21.13 30.80
C ASN A 44 -4.31 19.83 30.93
N GLU A 45 -4.12 19.10 32.03
CA GLU A 45 -4.72 17.78 32.26
C GLU A 45 -6.26 17.81 32.24
N ASP A 46 -6.90 18.87 32.71
CA ASP A 46 -8.37 19.02 32.69
C ASP A 46 -8.88 19.27 31.26
N ALA A 47 -8.18 20.09 30.50
CA ALA A 47 -8.53 20.30 29.09
C ALA A 47 -8.41 18.99 28.27
N VAL A 48 -7.34 18.23 28.50
CA VAL A 48 -7.13 16.91 27.90
C VAL A 48 -8.23 15.93 28.31
N ARG A 49 -8.64 15.90 29.59
CA ARG A 49 -9.75 15.08 30.07
C ARG A 49 -11.05 15.37 29.30
N ARG A 50 -11.35 16.64 29.05
CA ARG A 50 -12.53 17.06 28.26
C ARG A 50 -12.51 16.53 26.83
N ILE A 51 -11.33 16.36 26.18
CA ILE A 51 -11.23 15.70 24.87
C ILE A 51 -11.79 14.27 24.93
N PHE A 52 -11.36 13.48 25.92
CA PHE A 52 -11.83 12.10 26.08
C PHE A 52 -13.33 12.03 26.34
N GLU A 53 -13.85 12.95 27.17
CA GLU A 53 -15.30 13.03 27.46
C GLU A 53 -16.12 13.40 26.23
N ALA A 54 -15.73 14.44 25.49
CA ALA A 54 -16.45 14.91 24.30
C ALA A 54 -16.52 13.83 23.20
N LYS A 55 -15.44 13.02 23.06
CA LYS A 55 -15.36 11.94 22.07
C LYS A 55 -15.97 10.62 22.53
N GLY A 56 -16.14 10.39 23.84
CA GLY A 56 -16.36 9.05 24.39
C GLY A 56 -15.15 8.13 24.16
N ARG A 57 -13.93 8.68 24.25
CA ARG A 57 -12.68 7.96 23.95
C ARG A 57 -12.11 7.30 25.20
N PRO A 58 -11.57 6.06 25.11
CA PRO A 58 -10.81 5.43 26.20
C PRO A 58 -9.56 6.24 26.57
N GLN A 59 -9.31 6.42 27.88
CA GLN A 59 -8.22 7.28 28.38
C GLN A 59 -6.81 6.65 28.24
N ASP A 60 -6.71 5.35 27.98
CA ASP A 60 -5.46 4.63 27.70
C ASP A 60 -4.96 4.78 26.26
N ASN A 61 -5.66 5.57 25.42
CA ASN A 61 -5.30 5.80 24.03
C ASN A 61 -4.61 7.17 23.88
N PRO A 62 -3.28 7.23 23.69
CA PRO A 62 -2.49 8.47 23.73
C PRO A 62 -2.97 9.50 22.70
N LEU A 63 -2.61 10.77 22.93
CA LEU A 63 -2.88 11.89 22.04
C LEU A 63 -1.58 12.37 21.37
N ILE A 64 -1.71 13.08 20.27
CA ILE A 64 -0.60 13.71 19.54
C ILE A 64 -0.60 15.20 19.88
N LEU A 65 0.56 15.73 20.25
CA LEU A 65 0.78 17.16 20.44
C LEU A 65 1.09 17.82 19.10
N HIS A 66 0.35 18.85 18.75
CA HIS A 66 0.56 19.66 17.56
C HIS A 66 1.33 20.93 17.98
N ILE A 67 2.41 21.21 17.24
CA ILE A 67 3.30 22.37 17.45
C ILE A 67 3.35 23.21 16.16
N PRO A 68 3.66 24.53 16.25
CA PRO A 68 3.64 25.41 15.08
C PRO A 68 4.89 25.26 14.20
N ASP A 69 6.00 24.81 14.79
CA ASP A 69 7.30 24.59 14.13
C ASP A 69 8.21 23.67 14.97
N ALA A 70 9.31 23.19 14.36
CA ALA A 70 10.25 22.28 15.01
C ALA A 70 10.97 22.88 16.24
N GLY A 71 11.06 24.20 16.36
CA GLY A 71 11.67 24.87 17.54
C GLY A 71 10.91 24.62 18.85
N TRP A 72 9.68 24.06 18.75
CA TRP A 72 8.91 23.71 19.96
C TRP A 72 9.11 22.25 20.41
N LEU A 73 9.90 21.43 19.68
CA LEU A 73 10.14 20.03 20.05
C LEU A 73 10.62 19.90 21.50
N GLU A 74 11.60 20.69 21.90
CA GLU A 74 12.17 20.63 23.23
C GLU A 74 11.23 21.17 24.34
N ARG A 75 10.12 21.81 23.98
CA ARG A 75 9.07 22.14 24.97
C ARG A 75 8.29 20.90 25.41
N CYS A 76 8.21 19.88 24.57
CA CYS A 76 7.42 18.69 24.80
C CYS A 76 8.26 17.44 25.04
N CYS A 77 9.50 17.41 24.52
CA CYS A 77 10.36 16.23 24.47
C CYS A 77 11.70 16.48 25.16
N VAL A 78 12.33 15.38 25.59
CA VAL A 78 13.73 15.35 26.04
C VAL A 78 14.51 14.41 25.13
N ASP A 79 15.83 14.52 25.11
CA ASP A 79 16.74 13.64 24.35
C ASP A 79 16.32 13.47 22.88
N VAL A 80 15.98 14.59 22.22
CA VAL A 80 15.54 14.61 20.82
C VAL A 80 16.73 14.23 19.93
N PRO A 81 16.66 13.11 19.20
CA PRO A 81 17.78 12.67 18.37
C PRO A 81 17.92 13.54 17.10
N GLU A 82 19.12 13.60 16.52
CA GLU A 82 19.38 14.34 15.27
C GLU A 82 18.49 13.87 14.13
N THR A 83 18.15 12.58 14.09
CA THR A 83 17.23 12.02 13.10
C THR A 83 15.83 12.65 13.18
N ALA A 84 15.36 13.07 14.34
CA ALA A 84 14.09 13.78 14.47
C ALA A 84 14.14 15.16 13.80
N TYR A 85 15.24 15.88 13.94
CA TYR A 85 15.43 17.18 13.27
C TYR A 85 15.57 17.01 11.76
N ALA A 86 16.29 16.00 11.28
CA ALA A 86 16.39 15.69 9.86
C ALA A 86 15.02 15.35 9.23
N LEU A 87 14.20 14.57 9.93
CA LEU A 87 12.83 14.29 9.50
C LEU A 87 11.93 15.54 9.54
N ALA A 88 12.08 16.38 10.57
CA ALA A 88 11.33 17.63 10.67
C ALA A 88 11.71 18.61 9.55
N GLU A 89 12.98 18.75 9.22
CA GLU A 89 13.46 19.60 8.11
C GLU A 89 12.86 19.17 6.76
N LYS A 90 12.76 17.86 6.53
CA LYS A 90 12.27 17.33 5.26
C LYS A 90 10.75 17.27 5.16
N PHE A 91 10.05 16.95 6.27
CA PHE A 91 8.63 16.57 6.23
C PHE A 91 7.72 17.45 7.10
N TRP A 92 8.23 18.46 7.78
CA TRP A 92 7.43 19.44 8.53
C TRP A 92 7.54 20.83 7.92
N PRO A 93 6.41 21.55 7.86
CA PRO A 93 5.06 21.13 8.24
C PRO A 93 4.54 20.00 7.34
N GLY A 94 3.80 19.02 7.94
CA GLY A 94 3.29 17.90 7.14
C GLY A 94 2.73 16.71 7.93
N PRO A 95 2.38 15.64 7.22
CA PRO A 95 1.62 14.51 7.76
C PRO A 95 2.51 13.48 8.50
N LEU A 96 3.54 13.92 9.21
CA LEU A 96 4.45 13.08 10.00
C LEU A 96 4.30 13.36 11.49
N THR A 97 4.08 12.32 12.29
CA THR A 97 4.14 12.31 13.77
C THR A 97 5.33 11.49 14.22
N MET A 98 6.17 12.06 15.06
CA MET A 98 7.32 11.39 15.68
C MET A 98 7.01 11.08 17.15
N ILE A 99 7.25 9.83 17.57
CA ILE A 99 7.20 9.42 18.97
C ILE A 99 8.59 9.63 19.56
N LEU A 100 8.64 10.41 20.64
CA LEU A 100 9.86 10.82 21.33
C LEU A 100 9.68 10.71 22.86
N PRO A 101 10.75 10.66 23.66
CA PRO A 101 10.66 10.72 25.12
C PRO A 101 10.00 12.03 25.57
N ARG A 102 8.96 11.93 26.40
CA ARG A 102 8.21 13.11 26.87
C ARG A 102 9.00 13.93 27.89
N ARG A 103 8.78 15.22 27.92
CA ARG A 103 9.18 16.08 29.02
C ARG A 103 8.16 16.01 30.18
N ASP A 104 8.58 16.17 31.41
CA ASP A 104 7.72 16.05 32.59
C ASP A 104 6.54 17.04 32.63
N CYS A 105 6.63 18.17 31.93
CA CYS A 105 5.51 19.12 31.79
C CYS A 105 4.33 18.55 30.95
N VAL A 106 4.56 17.49 30.17
CA VAL A 106 3.49 16.82 29.42
C VAL A 106 2.78 15.84 30.36
N PRO A 107 1.48 16.02 30.65
CA PRO A 107 0.74 15.14 31.53
C PRO A 107 0.68 13.69 31.05
N LEU A 108 0.73 12.73 31.99
CA LEU A 108 0.55 11.29 31.65
C LEU A 108 -0.80 11.01 31.00
N ARG A 109 -1.82 11.82 31.29
CA ARG A 109 -3.12 11.72 30.62
C ARG A 109 -3.01 12.00 29.12
N THR A 110 -2.17 12.95 28.71
CA THR A 110 -1.92 13.25 27.29
C THR A 110 -1.26 12.07 26.58
N THR A 111 -0.37 11.36 27.26
CA THR A 111 0.37 10.22 26.69
C THR A 111 -0.29 8.86 26.93
N GLY A 112 -1.47 8.83 27.57
CA GLY A 112 -2.12 7.55 27.93
C GLY A 112 -1.32 6.71 28.92
N GLY A 113 -0.51 7.37 29.78
CA GLY A 113 0.36 6.74 30.77
C GLY A 113 1.70 6.24 30.22
N LEU A 114 2.12 6.72 29.05
CA LEU A 114 3.43 6.37 28.44
C LEU A 114 4.48 7.44 28.77
N ASP A 115 5.75 7.03 28.84
CA ASP A 115 6.90 7.93 28.98
C ASP A 115 7.34 8.55 27.63
N THR A 116 6.55 8.33 26.59
CA THR A 116 6.77 8.88 25.25
C THR A 116 5.57 9.71 24.83
N VAL A 117 5.79 10.66 23.91
CA VAL A 117 4.76 11.53 23.34
C VAL A 117 4.88 11.60 21.83
N GLY A 118 3.74 11.61 21.13
CA GLY A 118 3.69 11.88 19.71
C GLY A 118 3.65 13.40 19.46
N VAL A 119 4.55 13.91 18.61
CA VAL A 119 4.61 15.32 18.24
C VAL A 119 4.52 15.48 16.73
N ARG A 120 3.80 16.51 16.28
CA ARG A 120 3.59 16.81 14.86
C ARG A 120 3.52 18.32 14.63
N CYS A 121 4.04 18.78 13.49
CA CYS A 121 3.79 20.12 12.94
C CYS A 121 2.85 19.99 11.73
N PRO A 122 1.54 20.34 11.82
CA PRO A 122 0.59 20.15 10.73
C PRO A 122 0.82 21.18 9.61
N ASP A 123 0.61 20.77 8.35
CA ASP A 123 0.67 21.69 7.21
C ASP A 123 -0.68 22.38 6.98
N HIS A 124 -1.09 23.18 7.94
CA HIS A 124 -2.25 24.03 7.82
C HIS A 124 -1.97 25.40 8.43
N PRO A 125 -1.89 26.47 7.63
CA PRO A 125 -1.43 27.78 8.10
C PRO A 125 -2.30 28.35 9.21
N VAL A 126 -3.62 28.22 9.14
CA VAL A 126 -4.55 28.70 10.17
C VAL A 126 -4.32 27.96 11.50
N THR A 127 -4.19 26.65 11.48
CA THR A 127 -3.96 25.84 12.68
C THR A 127 -2.62 26.18 13.33
N ARG A 128 -1.56 26.33 12.54
CA ARG A 128 -0.24 26.73 13.06
C ARG A 128 -0.30 28.13 13.68
N ALA A 129 -1.00 29.08 13.04
CA ALA A 129 -1.20 30.42 13.59
C ALA A 129 -2.01 30.40 14.91
N ILE A 130 -3.04 29.57 15.03
CA ILE A 130 -3.81 29.38 16.27
C ILE A 130 -2.92 28.81 17.38
N ILE A 131 -2.12 27.76 17.09
CA ILE A 131 -1.18 27.17 18.07
C ILE A 131 -0.16 28.19 18.53
N GLN A 132 0.42 28.94 17.60
CA GLN A 132 1.38 30.04 17.92
C GLN A 132 0.73 31.12 18.79
N ALA A 133 -0.48 31.58 18.45
CA ALA A 133 -1.21 32.58 19.21
C ALA A 133 -1.68 32.06 20.59
N ALA A 134 -2.00 30.79 20.70
CA ALA A 134 -2.34 30.15 21.98
C ALA A 134 -1.12 30.05 22.91
N GLY A 135 0.08 29.86 22.35
CA GLY A 135 1.32 29.77 23.11
C GLY A 135 1.54 28.42 23.80
N VAL A 136 0.69 27.42 23.53
CA VAL A 136 0.73 26.08 24.12
C VAL A 136 0.69 25.01 23.05
N PRO A 137 1.38 23.85 23.24
CA PRO A 137 1.21 22.69 22.35
C PRO A 137 -0.22 22.16 22.43
N VAL A 138 -0.83 21.84 21.30
CA VAL A 138 -2.24 21.43 21.23
C VAL A 138 -2.36 19.92 21.10
N ALA A 139 -2.92 19.27 22.12
CA ALA A 139 -3.31 17.87 22.01
C ALA A 139 -4.53 17.74 21.09
N ALA A 140 -4.37 17.04 19.96
CA ALA A 140 -5.46 16.92 19.00
C ALA A 140 -5.54 15.51 18.37
N PRO A 141 -6.39 14.62 18.89
CA PRO A 141 -6.86 13.45 18.16
C PRO A 141 -7.80 13.87 17.02
N SER A 142 -8.13 12.96 16.09
CA SER A 142 -9.19 13.21 15.09
C SER A 142 -10.51 13.66 15.73
N GLY A 143 -11.23 14.55 15.08
CA GLY A 143 -12.40 15.24 15.68
C GLY A 143 -13.73 14.46 15.67
N ASN A 144 -13.72 13.16 15.34
CA ASN A 144 -14.92 12.30 15.34
C ASN A 144 -15.31 11.81 16.73
N THR A 145 -16.57 11.44 16.92
CA THR A 145 -16.99 10.55 18.02
C THR A 145 -16.23 9.22 17.91
N SER A 146 -15.79 8.67 19.05
CA SER A 146 -14.93 7.48 19.07
C SER A 146 -15.54 6.31 18.28
N GLY A 147 -14.74 5.69 17.41
CA GLY A 147 -15.17 4.58 16.56
C GLY A 147 -15.65 4.98 15.16
N ARG A 148 -16.21 6.19 14.97
CA ARG A 148 -16.66 6.67 13.65
C ARG A 148 -15.47 7.05 12.74
N PRO A 149 -15.66 7.12 11.40
CA PRO A 149 -14.62 7.58 10.46
C PRO A 149 -14.15 9.00 10.78
N SER A 150 -12.86 9.29 10.55
CA SER A 150 -12.29 10.61 10.85
C SER A 150 -12.90 11.71 9.98
N PRO A 151 -13.08 12.94 10.51
CA PRO A 151 -13.64 14.07 9.76
C PRO A 151 -12.59 14.64 8.80
N THR A 152 -12.95 14.80 7.53
CA THR A 152 -12.10 15.36 6.47
C THR A 152 -12.55 16.74 5.98
N CYS A 153 -13.65 17.23 6.55
CA CYS A 153 -14.17 18.59 6.31
C CYS A 153 -14.89 19.12 7.55
N ALA A 154 -15.19 20.42 7.58
CA ALA A 154 -15.87 21.08 8.69
C ALA A 154 -17.27 20.47 8.93
N ARG A 155 -18.01 20.09 7.88
CA ARG A 155 -19.32 19.43 7.98
C ARG A 155 -19.24 18.16 8.83
N HIS A 156 -18.28 17.27 8.59
CA HIS A 156 -18.09 16.05 9.40
C HIS A 156 -17.78 16.36 10.86
N MET A 157 -16.99 17.44 11.10
CA MET A 157 -16.68 17.88 12.46
C MET A 157 -17.94 18.40 13.17
N MET A 158 -18.80 19.15 12.49
CA MET A 158 -20.07 19.64 13.03
C MET A 158 -21.02 18.49 13.36
N GLU A 159 -21.17 17.49 12.47
CA GLU A 159 -22.01 16.30 12.70
C GLU A 159 -21.66 15.58 14.00
N ASP A 160 -20.38 15.48 14.33
CA ASP A 160 -19.90 14.74 15.49
C ASP A 160 -19.82 15.59 16.78
N MET A 161 -19.50 16.90 16.69
CA MET A 161 -19.07 17.72 17.83
C MET A 161 -19.91 18.96 18.10
N MET A 162 -20.90 19.31 17.25
CA MET A 162 -21.78 20.43 17.51
C MET A 162 -22.49 20.28 18.88
N GLY A 163 -22.49 21.34 19.68
CA GLY A 163 -23.07 21.35 21.01
C GLY A 163 -22.24 20.69 22.11
N LYS A 164 -21.09 20.07 21.78
CA LYS A 164 -20.20 19.38 22.73
C LYS A 164 -18.90 20.13 23.00
N ILE A 165 -18.51 21.08 22.12
CA ILE A 165 -17.22 21.79 22.16
C ILE A 165 -17.42 23.30 22.00
N ASP A 166 -16.40 24.08 22.35
CA ASP A 166 -16.50 25.54 22.42
C ASP A 166 -16.45 26.20 21.03
N GLY A 167 -15.74 25.62 20.06
CA GLY A 167 -15.69 26.17 18.69
C GLY A 167 -15.18 25.19 17.66
N ILE A 168 -15.43 25.50 16.38
CA ILE A 168 -14.92 24.77 15.20
C ILE A 168 -14.39 25.82 14.24
N VAL A 169 -13.17 25.61 13.76
CA VAL A 169 -12.56 26.42 12.69
C VAL A 169 -12.84 25.74 11.36
N ASP A 170 -13.56 26.42 10.48
CA ASP A 170 -13.76 25.94 9.11
C ASP A 170 -12.56 26.35 8.25
N GLY A 171 -11.76 25.39 7.86
CA GLY A 171 -10.58 25.55 7.01
C GLY A 171 -10.69 24.83 5.67
N GLY A 172 -11.91 24.41 5.28
CA GLY A 172 -12.14 23.66 4.04
C GLY A 172 -11.83 22.16 4.17
N ASP A 173 -11.71 21.51 3.01
CA ASP A 173 -11.45 20.08 2.91
C ASP A 173 -9.98 19.74 3.16
N CYS A 174 -9.71 18.57 3.74
CA CYS A 174 -8.36 18.10 4.00
C CYS A 174 -7.68 17.63 2.71
N ALA A 175 -6.49 18.16 2.42
CA ALA A 175 -5.76 17.86 1.18
C ALA A 175 -5.23 16.41 1.10
N VAL A 176 -5.03 15.72 2.25
CA VAL A 176 -4.52 14.34 2.32
C VAL A 176 -5.62 13.33 2.63
N GLY A 177 -6.54 13.64 3.54
CA GLY A 177 -7.74 12.85 3.85
C GLY A 177 -7.55 11.65 4.78
N VAL A 178 -6.31 11.23 5.06
CA VAL A 178 -5.98 10.20 6.06
C VAL A 178 -5.07 10.79 7.12
N GLU A 179 -5.06 10.22 8.33
CA GLU A 179 -4.26 10.74 9.45
C GLU A 179 -2.75 10.66 9.15
N SER A 180 -1.96 11.36 9.99
CA SER A 180 -0.50 11.36 9.91
C SER A 180 0.12 9.98 10.04
N THR A 181 1.23 9.77 9.36
CA THR A 181 2.14 8.64 9.57
C THR A 181 2.81 8.78 10.94
N ILE A 182 2.88 7.69 11.71
CA ILE A 182 3.49 7.69 13.05
C ILE A 182 4.71 6.80 13.05
N ILE A 183 5.88 7.41 13.32
CA ILE A 183 7.16 6.73 13.47
C ILE A 183 7.64 6.78 14.92
N ASP A 184 8.05 5.65 15.47
CA ASP A 184 8.68 5.54 16.80
C ASP A 184 10.19 5.63 16.65
N LEU A 185 10.76 6.72 17.13
CA LEU A 185 12.21 6.99 17.13
C LEU A 185 12.90 6.57 18.43
N THR A 186 12.15 6.02 19.39
CA THR A 186 12.70 5.57 20.68
C THR A 186 13.25 4.14 20.62
N VAL A 187 13.14 3.48 19.45
CA VAL A 187 13.59 2.11 19.20
C VAL A 187 14.49 2.03 17.97
N GLN A 188 15.32 0.98 17.89
CA GLN A 188 16.17 0.70 16.74
C GLN A 188 15.90 -0.71 16.18
N PRO A 189 15.68 -0.86 14.87
CA PRO A 189 15.49 0.25 13.92
C PRO A 189 14.21 1.04 14.23
N PRO A 190 14.09 2.31 13.73
CA PRO A 190 12.87 3.09 13.86
C PRO A 190 11.65 2.31 13.38
N ARG A 191 10.48 2.50 14.04
CA ARG A 191 9.33 1.64 13.80
C ARG A 191 8.09 2.41 13.36
N LEU A 192 7.54 2.05 12.21
CA LEU A 192 6.24 2.54 11.74
C LEU A 192 5.12 1.95 12.61
N LEU A 193 4.44 2.79 13.38
CA LEU A 193 3.31 2.39 14.24
C LEU A 193 1.97 2.55 13.53
N ARG A 194 1.86 3.51 12.63
CA ARG A 194 0.64 3.79 11.84
C ARG A 194 1.01 4.35 10.48
N PRO A 195 0.64 3.70 9.37
CA PRO A 195 0.75 4.31 8.05
C PRO A 195 -0.25 5.46 7.93
N GLY A 196 0.10 6.51 7.18
CA GLY A 196 -0.69 7.71 7.03
C GLY A 196 -0.30 8.52 5.81
N GLY A 197 -0.47 9.84 5.86
CA GLY A 197 -0.27 10.75 4.74
C GLY A 197 1.18 10.84 4.21
N LEU A 198 2.17 10.36 4.96
CA LEU A 198 3.55 10.22 4.47
C LEU A 198 3.82 8.74 4.17
N PRO A 199 4.16 8.35 2.93
CA PRO A 199 4.50 6.99 2.56
C PRO A 199 5.70 6.41 3.32
N LEU A 200 5.72 5.09 3.52
CA LEU A 200 6.83 4.37 4.19
C LEU A 200 8.14 4.55 3.43
N GLU A 201 8.08 4.48 2.11
CA GLU A 201 9.23 4.60 1.20
C GLU A 201 9.96 5.95 1.38
N GLU A 202 9.22 7.01 1.67
CA GLU A 202 9.79 8.34 1.94
C GLU A 202 10.56 8.37 3.28
N LEU A 203 10.06 7.64 4.30
CA LEU A 203 10.77 7.49 5.57
C LEU A 203 12.03 6.64 5.39
N GLU A 204 11.95 5.54 4.66
CA GLU A 204 13.08 4.65 4.37
C GLU A 204 14.19 5.37 3.60
N ALA A 205 13.84 6.30 2.71
CA ALA A 205 14.80 7.12 1.98
C ALA A 205 15.65 8.03 2.90
N VAL A 206 15.18 8.34 4.12
CA VAL A 206 15.91 9.15 5.10
C VAL A 206 16.55 8.29 6.18
N LEU A 207 15.81 7.30 6.68
CA LEU A 207 16.18 6.51 7.86
C LEU A 207 16.91 5.21 7.51
N GLY A 208 16.89 4.80 6.24
CA GLY A 208 17.27 3.46 5.82
C GLY A 208 16.20 2.44 6.20
N THR A 209 16.55 1.45 7.02
CA THR A 209 15.59 0.40 7.42
C THR A 209 14.59 0.92 8.44
N VAL A 210 13.29 0.77 8.14
CA VAL A 210 12.17 1.05 9.04
C VAL A 210 11.41 -0.26 9.32
N ALA A 211 11.28 -0.62 10.60
CA ALA A 211 10.47 -1.78 10.99
C ALA A 211 8.97 -1.41 10.94
N VAL A 212 8.13 -2.31 10.46
CA VAL A 212 6.68 -2.13 10.46
C VAL A 212 6.08 -2.86 11.66
N ASP A 213 5.32 -2.14 12.51
CA ASP A 213 4.67 -2.75 13.67
C ASP A 213 3.56 -3.71 13.22
N LYS A 214 3.41 -4.83 13.95
CA LYS A 214 2.38 -5.84 13.65
C LYS A 214 0.94 -5.28 13.65
N ALA A 215 0.67 -4.27 14.47
CA ALA A 215 -0.63 -3.59 14.55
C ALA A 215 -1.04 -2.86 13.26
N VAL A 216 -0.12 -2.67 12.32
CA VAL A 216 -0.41 -2.16 10.97
C VAL A 216 -1.21 -3.17 10.15
N ARG A 217 -0.89 -4.46 10.28
CA ARG A 217 -1.44 -5.55 9.47
C ARG A 217 -2.39 -6.48 10.21
N GLN A 218 -2.36 -6.48 11.56
CA GLN A 218 -3.11 -7.41 12.39
C GLN A 218 -3.76 -6.68 13.57
N LYS A 219 -4.84 -7.25 14.12
CA LYS A 219 -5.43 -6.79 15.37
C LYS A 219 -4.45 -7.03 16.52
N LEU A 220 -4.28 -6.04 17.40
CA LEU A 220 -3.51 -6.22 18.63
C LEU A 220 -4.20 -7.28 19.52
N ALA A 221 -3.40 -8.08 20.21
CA ALA A 221 -3.91 -9.04 21.18
C ALA A 221 -4.54 -8.34 22.40
N ASP A 222 -5.47 -9.02 23.05
CA ASP A 222 -6.09 -8.50 24.26
C ASP A 222 -5.03 -8.31 25.37
N GLY A 223 -5.01 -7.12 25.99
CA GLY A 223 -4.04 -6.74 27.01
C GLY A 223 -2.79 -5.98 26.51
N GLU A 224 -2.53 -5.94 25.20
CA GLU A 224 -1.43 -5.12 24.67
C GLU A 224 -1.75 -3.62 24.75
N LYS A 225 -0.77 -2.82 25.20
CA LYS A 225 -0.90 -1.36 25.27
C LYS A 225 -0.67 -0.73 23.90
N ALA A 226 -1.56 0.16 23.49
CA ALA A 226 -1.38 0.97 22.29
C ALA A 226 -0.26 2.00 22.51
N LYS A 227 0.77 1.99 21.68
CA LYS A 227 1.87 2.98 21.69
C LYS A 227 1.51 4.26 20.93
N ALA A 228 0.49 4.22 20.10
CA ALA A 228 0.04 5.34 19.30
C ALA A 228 -1.48 5.28 19.06
N PRO A 229 -2.11 6.43 18.70
CA PRO A 229 -3.54 6.47 18.38
C PRO A 229 -3.90 5.54 17.23
N GLY A 230 -5.05 4.84 17.37
CA GLY A 230 -5.60 4.00 16.29
C GLY A 230 -5.02 2.60 16.20
N MET A 231 -4.22 2.13 17.18
CA MET A 231 -3.65 0.77 17.16
C MET A 231 -4.59 -0.29 17.75
N LYS A 232 -5.34 -0.01 18.82
CA LYS A 232 -5.96 -1.03 19.69
C LYS A 232 -7.44 -1.33 19.39
N TYR A 233 -8.24 -0.32 19.09
CA TYR A 233 -9.69 -0.45 19.02
C TYR A 233 -10.20 -0.59 17.59
N ARG A 234 -11.45 -1.09 17.39
CA ARG A 234 -12.14 -0.96 16.12
C ARG A 234 -12.33 0.52 15.83
N HIS A 235 -11.79 0.99 14.75
CA HIS A 235 -11.81 2.38 14.35
C HIS A 235 -12.43 2.53 12.97
N TYR A 236 -12.97 3.71 12.69
CA TYR A 236 -13.47 4.09 11.36
C TYR A 236 -14.67 3.28 10.87
N ALA A 237 -15.32 2.56 11.77
CA ALA A 237 -16.37 1.63 11.40
C ALA A 237 -17.70 2.33 11.19
N PRO A 238 -18.35 2.19 10.02
CA PRO A 238 -19.76 2.52 9.84
C PRO A 238 -20.65 1.53 10.62
N ARG A 239 -21.96 1.79 10.64
CA ARG A 239 -22.96 0.90 11.28
C ARG A 239 -23.02 -0.44 10.57
N ALA A 240 -23.06 -0.43 9.24
CA ALA A 240 -23.07 -1.63 8.41
C ALA A 240 -21.75 -2.41 8.50
N ALA A 241 -21.82 -3.72 8.36
CA ALA A 241 -20.63 -4.59 8.34
C ALA A 241 -19.83 -4.35 7.07
N VAL A 242 -18.49 -4.16 7.21
CA VAL A 242 -17.60 -3.96 6.07
C VAL A 242 -16.85 -5.24 5.76
N THR A 243 -16.83 -5.63 4.48
CA THR A 243 -15.94 -6.67 3.92
C THR A 243 -14.97 -6.01 2.96
N VAL A 244 -13.69 -6.15 3.22
CA VAL A 244 -12.63 -5.63 2.35
C VAL A 244 -12.17 -6.72 1.40
N VAL A 245 -12.18 -6.44 0.10
CA VAL A 245 -11.73 -7.38 -0.93
C VAL A 245 -10.39 -6.91 -1.47
N THR A 246 -9.35 -7.70 -1.19
CA THR A 246 -7.98 -7.48 -1.67
C THR A 246 -7.71 -8.28 -2.94
N GLY A 247 -6.72 -7.87 -3.70
CA GLY A 247 -6.34 -8.45 -4.98
C GLY A 247 -6.24 -7.38 -6.05
N THR A 248 -6.10 -7.80 -7.31
CA THR A 248 -6.08 -6.82 -8.41
C THR A 248 -7.45 -6.14 -8.56
N PRO A 249 -7.49 -4.87 -9.05
CA PRO A 249 -8.73 -4.11 -9.11
C PRO A 249 -9.86 -4.79 -9.87
N GLY A 250 -9.59 -5.40 -11.04
CA GLY A 250 -10.61 -6.06 -11.84
C GLY A 250 -11.12 -7.35 -11.19
N ARG A 251 -10.24 -8.12 -10.56
CA ARG A 251 -10.63 -9.36 -9.85
C ARG A 251 -11.50 -9.05 -8.63
N SER A 252 -11.09 -8.08 -7.81
CA SER A 252 -11.87 -7.67 -6.63
C SER A 252 -13.25 -7.14 -7.03
N ALA A 253 -13.34 -6.36 -8.11
CA ALA A 253 -14.61 -5.86 -8.62
C ALA A 253 -15.53 -7.00 -9.09
N ARG A 254 -15.01 -7.97 -9.87
CA ARG A 254 -15.81 -9.11 -10.34
C ARG A 254 -16.26 -10.01 -9.18
N TRP A 255 -15.38 -10.24 -8.21
CA TRP A 255 -15.72 -11.02 -7.03
C TRP A 255 -16.84 -10.33 -6.22
N ILE A 256 -16.70 -9.02 -5.94
CA ILE A 256 -17.73 -8.23 -5.25
C ILE A 256 -19.06 -8.38 -5.99
N ARG A 257 -19.09 -8.13 -7.31
CA ARG A 257 -20.30 -8.26 -8.12
C ARG A 257 -20.99 -9.62 -8.00
N ALA A 258 -20.21 -10.69 -7.95
CA ALA A 258 -20.74 -12.06 -7.84
C ALA A 258 -21.29 -12.40 -6.46
N HIS A 259 -20.88 -11.67 -5.40
CA HIS A 259 -21.25 -11.97 -4.01
C HIS A 259 -22.06 -10.85 -3.34
N LEU A 260 -22.50 -9.84 -4.10
CA LEU A 260 -23.15 -8.65 -3.56
C LEU A 260 -24.61 -8.94 -3.19
N PRO A 261 -25.00 -8.82 -1.89
CA PRO A 261 -26.40 -8.92 -1.47
C PRO A 261 -27.24 -7.73 -1.95
N GLU A 262 -28.55 -7.89 -1.97
CA GLU A 262 -29.49 -6.85 -2.44
C GLU A 262 -29.33 -5.52 -1.67
N LYS A 263 -29.23 -5.57 -0.33
CA LYS A 263 -29.06 -4.40 0.55
C LYS A 263 -27.59 -4.12 0.88
N ALA A 264 -26.73 -4.15 -0.12
CA ALA A 264 -25.31 -3.84 0.07
C ALA A 264 -24.93 -2.51 -0.57
N GLY A 265 -24.00 -1.82 0.09
CA GLY A 265 -23.26 -0.69 -0.45
C GLY A 265 -21.91 -1.12 -0.97
N VAL A 266 -21.36 -0.37 -1.92
CA VAL A 266 -20.06 -0.66 -2.52
C VAL A 266 -19.14 0.55 -2.45
N ILE A 267 -17.92 0.34 -1.99
CA ILE A 267 -16.81 1.28 -2.12
C ILE A 267 -15.88 0.73 -3.21
N CYS A 268 -15.69 1.45 -4.31
CA CYS A 268 -14.93 0.94 -5.45
C CYS A 268 -14.08 2.02 -6.12
N PHE A 269 -13.18 1.57 -7.00
CA PHE A 269 -12.47 2.47 -7.90
C PHE A 269 -13.39 2.90 -9.05
N ASP A 270 -13.10 4.07 -9.63
CA ASP A 270 -13.95 4.73 -10.62
C ASP A 270 -14.25 3.87 -11.84
N GLU A 271 -13.26 3.12 -12.32
CA GLU A 271 -13.34 2.26 -13.50
C GLU A 271 -14.38 1.15 -13.33
N TYR A 272 -14.63 0.73 -12.10
CA TYR A 272 -15.51 -0.41 -11.79
C TYR A 272 -16.90 -0.02 -11.28
N ALA A 273 -17.15 1.27 -11.01
CA ALA A 273 -18.44 1.74 -10.53
C ALA A 273 -19.64 1.32 -11.44
N PRO A 274 -19.50 1.28 -12.79
CA PRO A 274 -20.58 0.83 -13.66
C PRO A 274 -21.02 -0.64 -13.42
N LEU A 275 -20.14 -1.50 -12.87
CA LEU A 275 -20.47 -2.90 -12.57
C LEU A 275 -21.49 -3.07 -11.44
N PHE A 276 -21.68 -2.02 -10.64
CA PHE A 276 -22.51 -2.03 -9.43
C PHE A 276 -23.78 -1.21 -9.58
N ALA A 277 -24.22 -0.98 -10.82
CA ALA A 277 -25.48 -0.28 -11.10
C ALA A 277 -26.65 -0.94 -10.35
N GLY A 278 -27.46 -0.12 -9.66
CA GLY A 278 -28.58 -0.57 -8.81
C GLY A 278 -28.24 -0.68 -7.32
N HIS A 279 -26.98 -0.54 -6.92
CA HIS A 279 -26.56 -0.45 -5.52
C HIS A 279 -26.12 0.98 -5.16
N ILE A 280 -25.98 1.27 -3.87
CA ILE A 280 -25.37 2.52 -3.40
C ILE A 280 -23.85 2.38 -3.55
N VAL A 281 -23.26 3.22 -4.39
CA VAL A 281 -21.84 3.16 -4.76
C VAL A 281 -21.13 4.44 -4.34
N HIS A 282 -20.06 4.32 -3.59
CA HIS A 282 -19.10 5.39 -3.32
C HIS A 282 -17.79 5.11 -4.03
N ARG A 283 -17.32 6.12 -4.79
CA ARG A 283 -16.09 6.06 -5.56
C ARG A 283 -14.92 6.56 -4.74
N LEU A 284 -13.81 5.84 -4.77
CA LEU A 284 -12.57 6.26 -4.11
C LEU A 284 -11.67 7.14 -5.00
N GLY A 285 -11.90 7.17 -6.30
CA GLY A 285 -10.99 7.68 -7.32
C GLY A 285 -10.50 6.55 -8.23
N ALA A 286 -9.65 6.86 -9.19
CA ALA A 286 -9.06 5.85 -10.08
C ALA A 286 -8.20 4.83 -9.30
N ALA A 287 -8.04 3.62 -9.82
CA ALA A 287 -7.32 2.53 -9.16
C ALA A 287 -5.83 2.87 -8.91
N ASP A 288 -5.25 3.73 -9.72
CA ASP A 288 -3.87 4.23 -9.61
C ASP A 288 -3.73 5.56 -8.86
N ASP A 289 -4.83 6.28 -8.59
CA ASP A 289 -4.83 7.55 -7.86
C ASP A 289 -4.95 7.35 -6.34
N LYS A 290 -3.82 7.04 -5.69
CA LYS A 290 -3.78 6.80 -4.25
C LYS A 290 -4.11 8.03 -3.40
N LEU A 291 -3.88 9.23 -3.94
CA LEU A 291 -4.22 10.48 -3.24
C LEU A 291 -5.74 10.69 -3.20
N ALA A 292 -6.43 10.57 -4.32
CA ALA A 292 -7.88 10.63 -4.35
C ALA A 292 -8.51 9.57 -3.43
N GLN A 293 -7.98 8.35 -3.43
CA GLN A 293 -8.44 7.27 -2.55
C GLN A 293 -8.29 7.64 -1.06
N ALA A 294 -7.17 8.26 -0.68
CA ALA A 294 -6.94 8.72 0.68
C ALA A 294 -7.92 9.85 1.08
N GLN A 295 -8.20 10.79 0.18
CA GLN A 295 -9.15 11.89 0.40
C GLN A 295 -10.58 11.40 0.60
N HIS A 296 -10.99 10.36 -0.12
CA HIS A 296 -12.39 9.92 -0.16
C HIS A 296 -12.73 8.79 0.82
N VAL A 297 -11.76 8.02 1.34
CA VAL A 297 -12.02 6.80 2.12
C VAL A 297 -12.90 7.04 3.35
N PHE A 298 -12.71 8.13 4.08
CA PHE A 298 -13.51 8.42 5.27
C PHE A 298 -14.90 8.97 4.93
N ASP A 299 -15.02 9.79 3.90
CA ASP A 299 -16.31 10.27 3.42
C ASP A 299 -17.17 9.10 2.92
N ALA A 300 -16.57 8.20 2.11
CA ALA A 300 -17.24 6.99 1.64
C ALA A 300 -17.76 6.12 2.79
N LEU A 301 -16.95 5.91 3.84
CA LEU A 301 -17.38 5.14 5.02
C LEU A 301 -18.49 5.84 5.82
N ARG A 302 -18.49 7.19 5.90
CA ARG A 302 -19.51 7.96 6.64
C ARG A 302 -20.87 7.92 5.97
N THR A 303 -20.89 8.10 4.65
CA THR A 303 -22.13 8.28 3.89
C THR A 303 -23.07 7.08 4.00
N PHE A 304 -22.54 5.86 4.22
CA PHE A 304 -23.40 4.69 4.42
C PHE A 304 -24.19 4.71 5.72
N ASP A 305 -23.78 5.50 6.74
CA ASP A 305 -24.53 5.61 8.00
C ASP A 305 -25.90 6.26 7.85
N ASP A 306 -26.11 6.99 6.75
CA ASP A 306 -27.40 7.65 6.42
C ASP A 306 -28.24 6.83 5.43
N THR A 307 -27.88 5.56 5.20
CA THR A 307 -28.57 4.66 4.29
C THR A 307 -29.11 3.43 5.03
N ASP A 308 -29.88 2.60 4.32
CA ASP A 308 -30.43 1.34 4.82
C ASP A 308 -29.60 0.11 4.45
N VAL A 309 -28.36 0.30 4.00
CA VAL A 309 -27.46 -0.82 3.69
C VAL A 309 -27.10 -1.62 4.96
N GLU A 310 -27.10 -2.93 4.83
CA GLU A 310 -26.77 -3.87 5.91
C GLU A 310 -25.32 -4.35 5.83
N ALA A 311 -24.72 -4.30 4.65
CA ALA A 311 -23.32 -4.69 4.40
C ALA A 311 -22.64 -3.74 3.39
N ILE A 312 -21.34 -3.55 3.54
CA ILE A 312 -20.51 -2.75 2.65
C ILE A 312 -19.38 -3.64 2.12
N PHE A 313 -19.19 -3.65 0.81
CA PHE A 313 -18.08 -4.31 0.16
C PHE A 313 -17.12 -3.26 -0.39
N ALA A 314 -15.85 -3.33 -0.01
CA ALA A 314 -14.85 -2.34 -0.38
C ALA A 314 -13.71 -2.95 -1.18
N GLN A 315 -13.44 -2.40 -2.38
CA GLN A 315 -12.17 -2.66 -3.08
C GLN A 315 -11.03 -2.05 -2.28
N CYS A 316 -9.92 -2.78 -2.19
CA CYS A 316 -8.74 -2.36 -1.45
C CYS A 316 -7.59 -2.04 -2.42
N PRO A 317 -6.93 -0.87 -2.29
CA PRO A 317 -5.72 -0.61 -3.07
C PRO A 317 -4.57 -1.53 -2.64
N ASP A 318 -3.56 -1.64 -3.52
CA ASP A 318 -2.26 -2.20 -3.14
C ASP A 318 -1.58 -1.34 -2.04
N GLU A 319 -0.60 -1.90 -1.37
CA GLU A 319 0.06 -1.26 -0.21
C GLU A 319 1.22 -0.32 -0.60
N SER A 320 1.38 0.07 -1.87
CA SER A 320 2.40 1.04 -2.28
C SER A 320 2.00 2.48 -1.94
N GLY A 321 2.95 3.29 -1.54
CA GLY A 321 2.74 4.70 -1.23
C GLY A 321 1.61 4.95 -0.23
N LEU A 322 0.68 5.84 -0.55
CA LEU A 322 -0.52 6.10 0.26
C LEU A 322 -1.49 4.92 0.34
N GLY A 323 -1.39 3.95 -0.57
CA GLY A 323 -2.23 2.76 -0.59
C GLY A 323 -2.15 1.95 0.71
N LEU A 324 -0.99 1.89 1.36
CA LEU A 324 -0.83 1.25 2.68
C LEU A 324 -1.73 1.92 3.75
N ALA A 325 -1.84 3.24 3.73
CA ALA A 325 -2.70 3.98 4.65
C ALA A 325 -4.18 3.71 4.37
N VAL A 326 -4.62 3.80 3.11
CA VAL A 326 -6.02 3.53 2.71
C VAL A 326 -6.41 2.09 3.05
N SER A 327 -5.58 1.11 2.67
CA SER A 327 -5.77 -0.31 3.00
C SER A 327 -5.91 -0.52 4.52
N ASN A 328 -5.03 0.08 5.32
CA ASN A 328 -5.10 0.01 6.78
C ASN A 328 -6.43 0.57 7.33
N ARG A 329 -6.94 1.69 6.79
CA ARG A 329 -8.22 2.30 7.23
C ARG A 329 -9.41 1.41 6.90
N LEU A 330 -9.48 0.88 5.68
CA LEU A 330 -10.52 -0.05 5.26
C LEU A 330 -10.49 -1.34 6.10
N LYS A 331 -9.32 -1.96 6.27
CA LYS A 331 -9.16 -3.18 7.10
C LYS A 331 -9.56 -2.95 8.55
N LYS A 332 -9.24 -1.80 9.15
CA LYS A 332 -9.70 -1.45 10.50
C LYS A 332 -11.19 -1.18 10.59
N ALA A 333 -11.79 -0.54 9.60
CA ALA A 333 -13.25 -0.37 9.51
C ALA A 333 -13.96 -1.73 9.45
N ALA A 334 -13.39 -2.69 8.73
CA ALA A 334 -13.88 -4.06 8.61
C ALA A 334 -13.57 -4.94 9.85
N GLY A 335 -12.84 -4.43 10.85
CA GLY A 335 -12.33 -5.28 11.94
C GLY A 335 -11.42 -6.40 11.44
N PHE A 336 -10.70 -6.17 10.35
CA PHE A 336 -9.85 -7.12 9.61
C PHE A 336 -10.61 -8.27 8.92
N HIS A 337 -11.93 -8.12 8.70
CA HIS A 337 -12.67 -9.04 7.84
C HIS A 337 -12.31 -8.77 6.36
N THR A 338 -11.40 -9.57 5.82
CA THR A 338 -10.87 -9.43 4.47
C THR A 338 -11.06 -10.70 3.66
N VAL A 339 -11.30 -10.55 2.36
CA VAL A 339 -11.31 -11.63 1.38
C VAL A 339 -10.20 -11.33 0.37
N ASP A 340 -9.22 -12.22 0.28
CA ASP A 340 -8.15 -12.11 -0.71
C ASP A 340 -8.51 -12.90 -1.96
N VAL A 341 -8.61 -12.19 -3.08
CA VAL A 341 -8.89 -12.77 -4.40
C VAL A 341 -7.67 -12.74 -5.32
N SER A 342 -6.49 -12.49 -4.78
CA SER A 342 -5.24 -12.53 -5.53
C SER A 342 -4.98 -13.94 -6.08
N PRO A 343 -4.50 -14.08 -7.32
CA PRO A 343 -4.07 -15.38 -7.80
C PRO A 343 -2.77 -15.79 -7.10
N LEU A 344 -2.58 -17.08 -6.88
CA LEU A 344 -1.26 -17.60 -6.56
C LEU A 344 -0.36 -17.45 -7.79
N VAL A 345 0.70 -16.67 -7.71
CA VAL A 345 1.65 -16.48 -8.81
C VAL A 345 2.84 -17.43 -8.62
N ILE A 346 3.08 -18.29 -9.60
CA ILE A 346 4.20 -19.23 -9.65
C ILE A 346 5.10 -18.87 -10.84
N GLY A 347 6.36 -18.55 -10.57
CA GLY A 347 7.35 -18.33 -11.61
C GLY A 347 7.94 -19.64 -12.09
N PHE A 348 7.98 -19.85 -13.41
CA PHE A 348 8.60 -21.02 -14.02
C PHE A 348 9.87 -20.63 -14.75
N THR A 349 10.97 -21.31 -14.42
CA THR A 349 12.26 -21.12 -15.07
C THR A 349 12.95 -22.46 -15.32
N GLY A 350 14.11 -22.42 -15.88
CA GLY A 350 14.94 -23.61 -16.10
C GLY A 350 15.60 -23.60 -17.48
N PRO A 351 16.68 -24.39 -17.63
CA PRO A 351 17.48 -24.40 -18.83
C PRO A 351 16.77 -25.00 -20.03
N THR A 352 17.20 -24.63 -21.23
CA THR A 352 16.68 -25.15 -22.50
C THR A 352 16.76 -26.69 -22.54
N GLY A 353 15.72 -27.33 -23.04
CA GLY A 353 15.63 -28.79 -23.14
C GLY A 353 15.20 -29.49 -21.83
N ALA A 354 15.00 -28.78 -20.74
CA ALA A 354 14.57 -29.36 -19.46
C ALA A 354 13.12 -29.88 -19.47
N GLY A 355 12.24 -29.29 -20.30
CA GLY A 355 10.83 -29.72 -20.40
C GLY A 355 9.85 -28.81 -19.65
N LYS A 356 10.19 -27.53 -19.48
CA LYS A 356 9.35 -26.51 -18.82
C LYS A 356 7.92 -26.47 -19.35
N THR A 357 7.72 -26.60 -20.67
CA THR A 357 6.41 -26.63 -21.31
C THR A 357 5.48 -27.72 -20.75
N CYS A 358 6.02 -28.87 -20.32
CA CYS A 358 5.19 -29.92 -19.71
C CYS A 358 4.68 -29.50 -18.32
N ALA A 359 5.50 -28.81 -17.54
CA ALA A 359 5.09 -28.27 -16.24
C ALA A 359 4.03 -27.16 -16.40
N LEU A 360 4.17 -26.32 -17.42
CA LEU A 360 3.19 -25.28 -17.74
C LEU A 360 1.84 -25.87 -18.18
N ARG A 361 1.84 -26.91 -19.02
CA ARG A 361 0.61 -27.66 -19.37
C ARG A 361 -0.05 -28.30 -18.15
N ALA A 362 0.75 -28.81 -17.23
CA ALA A 362 0.23 -29.33 -15.98
C ALA A 362 -0.47 -28.25 -15.14
N LEU A 363 0.07 -27.01 -15.13
CA LEU A 363 -0.58 -25.87 -14.49
C LEU A 363 -1.90 -25.50 -15.16
N GLU A 364 -1.94 -25.47 -16.50
CA GLU A 364 -3.18 -25.20 -17.26
C GLU A 364 -4.26 -26.24 -16.94
N ARG A 365 -3.90 -27.52 -16.82
CA ARG A 365 -4.84 -28.58 -16.41
C ARG A 365 -5.37 -28.42 -14.99
N LEU A 366 -4.65 -27.70 -14.13
CA LEU A 366 -5.09 -27.31 -12.77
C LEU A 366 -5.93 -26.02 -12.78
N GLY A 367 -6.29 -25.49 -13.96
CA GLY A 367 -7.07 -24.26 -14.12
C GLY A 367 -6.22 -22.99 -14.04
N GLY A 368 -4.90 -23.12 -14.19
CA GLY A 368 -3.98 -21.99 -14.19
C GLY A 368 -3.93 -21.23 -15.51
N LEU A 369 -3.66 -19.94 -15.43
CA LEU A 369 -3.29 -19.09 -16.56
C LEU A 369 -1.77 -19.13 -16.73
N VAL A 370 -1.28 -19.39 -17.94
CA VAL A 370 0.14 -19.31 -18.27
C VAL A 370 0.42 -18.02 -19.02
N LEU A 371 1.40 -17.26 -18.54
CA LEU A 371 1.92 -16.04 -19.15
C LEU A 371 3.36 -16.29 -19.62
N ASP A 372 3.51 -16.50 -20.92
CA ASP A 372 4.81 -16.63 -21.60
C ASP A 372 5.41 -15.24 -21.79
N CYS A 373 6.45 -14.92 -21.03
CA CYS A 373 7.11 -13.62 -21.06
C CYS A 373 7.73 -13.29 -22.41
N ASP A 374 8.25 -14.28 -23.14
CA ASP A 374 8.82 -14.06 -24.47
C ASP A 374 7.71 -13.70 -25.46
N ALA A 375 6.58 -14.39 -25.41
CA ALA A 375 5.42 -14.07 -26.25
C ALA A 375 4.82 -12.69 -25.92
N VAL A 376 4.68 -12.37 -24.64
CA VAL A 376 4.19 -11.05 -24.17
C VAL A 376 5.13 -9.93 -24.63
N TYR A 377 6.44 -10.11 -24.46
CA TYR A 377 7.43 -9.14 -24.92
C TYR A 377 7.35 -8.90 -26.43
N HIS A 378 7.23 -9.97 -27.21
CA HIS A 378 7.08 -9.84 -28.68
C HIS A 378 5.79 -9.15 -29.09
N GLU A 379 4.72 -9.32 -28.33
CA GLU A 379 3.48 -8.60 -28.56
C GLU A 379 3.63 -7.11 -28.23
N LEU A 380 4.23 -6.78 -27.09
CA LEU A 380 4.51 -5.39 -26.70
C LEU A 380 5.38 -4.65 -27.74
N LEU A 381 6.39 -5.29 -28.28
CA LEU A 381 7.20 -4.72 -29.37
C LEU A 381 6.40 -4.38 -30.64
N ARG A 382 5.24 -5.00 -30.87
CA ARG A 382 4.37 -4.71 -32.00
C ARG A 382 3.30 -3.67 -31.67
N THR A 383 2.80 -3.65 -30.44
CA THR A 383 1.56 -2.93 -30.07
C THR A 383 1.80 -1.75 -29.14
N ASP A 384 2.83 -1.75 -28.32
CA ASP A 384 3.12 -0.67 -27.35
C ASP A 384 3.96 0.41 -28.02
N THR A 385 3.31 1.55 -28.32
CA THR A 385 3.96 2.71 -28.96
C THR A 385 4.98 3.40 -28.05
N GLU A 386 4.78 3.38 -26.74
CA GLU A 386 5.70 4.00 -25.78
C GLU A 386 6.95 3.15 -25.62
N LEU A 387 6.82 1.81 -25.50
CA LEU A 387 7.97 0.90 -25.49
C LEU A 387 8.81 1.06 -26.76
N ARG A 388 8.14 1.10 -27.91
CA ARG A 388 8.81 1.32 -29.21
C ARG A 388 9.53 2.65 -29.27
N GLY A 389 8.88 3.72 -28.78
CA GLY A 389 9.47 5.06 -28.71
C GLY A 389 10.69 5.11 -27.79
N ALA A 390 10.63 4.44 -26.63
CA ALA A 390 11.76 4.35 -25.70
C ALA A 390 12.95 3.58 -26.32
N ILE A 391 12.69 2.45 -26.99
CA ILE A 391 13.73 1.68 -27.67
C ILE A 391 14.34 2.48 -28.82
N ALA A 392 13.51 3.12 -29.66
CA ALA A 392 13.99 3.96 -30.78
C ALA A 392 14.79 5.18 -30.27
N GLY A 393 14.38 5.79 -29.16
CA GLY A 393 15.11 6.88 -28.53
C GLY A 393 16.49 6.49 -27.99
N ALA A 394 16.61 5.27 -27.46
CA ALA A 394 17.87 4.76 -26.89
C ALA A 394 18.83 4.20 -27.97
N PHE A 395 18.28 3.56 -29.02
CA PHE A 395 19.07 2.75 -29.97
C PHE A 395 18.96 3.20 -31.44
N GLY A 396 18.20 4.29 -31.72
CA GLY A 396 18.02 4.82 -33.06
C GLY A 396 17.07 4.00 -33.93
N GLU A 397 17.32 3.94 -35.24
CA GLU A 397 16.44 3.29 -36.23
C GLU A 397 16.59 1.75 -36.20
N VAL A 398 16.11 1.12 -35.14
CA VAL A 398 16.11 -0.34 -34.97
C VAL A 398 14.78 -1.00 -35.35
N PHE A 399 13.81 -0.22 -35.88
CA PHE A 399 12.56 -0.73 -36.42
C PHE A 399 12.57 -0.66 -37.95
N ALA A 400 12.02 -1.69 -38.61
CA ALA A 400 11.85 -1.74 -40.05
C ALA A 400 10.64 -0.87 -40.50
N GLU A 401 10.53 -0.61 -41.80
CA GLU A 401 9.43 0.19 -42.40
C GLU A 401 8.04 -0.42 -42.14
N ASP A 402 7.94 -1.74 -42.00
CA ASP A 402 6.71 -2.45 -41.63
C ASP A 402 6.37 -2.33 -40.14
N GLY A 403 7.23 -1.65 -39.37
CA GLY A 403 7.11 -1.44 -37.95
C GLY A 403 7.61 -2.61 -37.07
N GLY A 404 8.15 -3.66 -37.66
CA GLY A 404 8.80 -4.77 -36.94
C GLY A 404 10.15 -4.38 -36.36
N LEU A 405 10.53 -4.96 -35.20
CA LEU A 405 11.87 -4.79 -34.64
C LEU A 405 12.90 -5.52 -35.52
N ASP A 406 13.91 -4.79 -36.02
CA ASP A 406 15.06 -5.37 -36.66
C ASP A 406 16.02 -5.94 -35.61
N ARG A 407 15.83 -7.24 -35.30
CA ARG A 407 16.60 -7.94 -34.27
C ARG A 407 18.09 -7.99 -34.58
N GLN A 408 18.47 -7.97 -35.85
CA GLN A 408 19.87 -8.01 -36.25
C GLN A 408 20.55 -6.65 -35.96
N LYS A 409 19.86 -5.55 -36.30
CA LYS A 409 20.35 -4.20 -35.99
C LYS A 409 20.45 -3.99 -34.47
N LEU A 410 19.36 -4.26 -33.73
CA LEU A 410 19.39 -4.12 -32.28
C LEU A 410 20.45 -5.04 -31.66
N GLY A 411 20.54 -6.29 -32.08
CA GLY A 411 21.53 -7.23 -31.59
C GLY A 411 22.97 -6.75 -31.81
N THR A 412 23.26 -6.13 -32.95
CA THR A 412 24.59 -5.57 -33.22
C THR A 412 24.96 -4.45 -32.24
N VAL A 413 23.99 -3.67 -31.82
CA VAL A 413 24.20 -2.58 -30.84
C VAL A 413 24.38 -3.12 -29.43
N VAL A 414 23.47 -4.02 -28.99
CA VAL A 414 23.41 -4.41 -27.58
C VAL A 414 24.36 -5.55 -27.19
N PHE A 415 24.69 -6.48 -28.09
CA PHE A 415 25.60 -7.59 -27.76
C PHE A 415 27.07 -7.18 -27.75
N GLY A 416 27.42 -6.04 -28.34
CA GLY A 416 28.77 -5.48 -28.30
C GLY A 416 29.04 -4.51 -27.15
N ASP A 417 27.98 -4.06 -26.45
CA ASP A 417 28.07 -3.05 -25.39
C ASP A 417 27.23 -3.45 -24.17
N PRO A 418 27.85 -3.81 -23.03
CA PRO A 418 27.14 -4.16 -21.80
C PRO A 418 26.21 -3.06 -21.28
N ALA A 419 26.57 -1.78 -21.44
CA ALA A 419 25.74 -0.67 -21.00
C ALA A 419 24.47 -0.50 -21.88
N ALA A 420 24.59 -0.76 -23.18
CA ALA A 420 23.46 -0.79 -24.10
C ALA A 420 22.50 -1.95 -23.77
N LEU A 421 23.03 -3.13 -23.42
CA LEU A 421 22.21 -4.26 -22.98
C LEU A 421 21.48 -3.95 -21.65
N GLU A 422 22.15 -3.31 -20.71
CA GLU A 422 21.53 -2.87 -19.44
C GLU A 422 20.42 -1.86 -19.69
N THR A 423 20.62 -0.90 -20.57
CA THR A 423 19.60 0.09 -20.98
C THR A 423 18.37 -0.60 -21.61
N LEU A 424 18.59 -1.56 -22.52
CA LEU A 424 17.49 -2.32 -23.13
C LEU A 424 16.71 -3.10 -22.07
N ASN A 425 17.41 -3.77 -21.17
CA ASN A 425 16.78 -4.51 -20.07
C ASN A 425 15.97 -3.58 -19.17
N ALA A 426 16.48 -2.41 -18.81
CA ALA A 426 15.76 -1.43 -17.98
C ALA A 426 14.46 -0.97 -18.66
N ILE A 427 14.48 -0.70 -19.97
CA ILE A 427 13.27 -0.34 -20.74
C ILE A 427 12.25 -1.46 -20.74
N ILE A 428 12.68 -2.71 -20.95
CA ILE A 428 11.79 -3.88 -21.00
C ILE A 428 11.21 -4.18 -19.61
N TYR A 429 12.06 -4.18 -18.57
CA TYR A 429 11.66 -4.53 -17.21
C TYR A 429 10.76 -3.49 -16.54
N ASP A 430 10.66 -2.28 -17.06
CA ASP A 430 9.60 -1.34 -16.65
C ASP A 430 8.22 -1.74 -17.21
N ARG A 431 8.14 -2.23 -18.45
CA ARG A 431 6.87 -2.46 -19.15
C ARG A 431 6.32 -3.88 -18.99
N LEU A 432 7.17 -4.88 -19.06
CA LEU A 432 6.73 -6.28 -19.01
C LEU A 432 5.96 -6.62 -17.72
N PRO A 433 6.41 -6.25 -16.51
CA PRO A 433 5.65 -6.51 -15.28
C PRO A 433 4.28 -5.84 -15.25
N ARG A 434 4.14 -4.64 -15.83
CA ARG A 434 2.85 -3.93 -15.91
C ARG A 434 1.86 -4.68 -16.79
N GLU A 435 2.32 -5.17 -17.95
CA GLU A 435 1.48 -5.95 -18.86
C GLU A 435 1.11 -7.32 -18.25
N LEU A 436 2.04 -7.98 -17.55
CA LEU A 436 1.73 -9.22 -16.84
C LEU A 436 0.64 -8.99 -15.77
N ARG A 437 0.75 -7.92 -14.97
CA ARG A 437 -0.29 -7.54 -13.99
C ARG A 437 -1.63 -7.28 -14.67
N ARG A 438 -1.65 -6.55 -15.79
CA ARG A 438 -2.88 -6.28 -16.56
C ARG A 438 -3.54 -7.57 -17.03
N ARG A 439 -2.77 -8.56 -17.53
CA ARG A 439 -3.29 -9.87 -17.94
C ARG A 439 -3.80 -10.69 -16.76
N MET A 440 -3.10 -10.67 -15.64
CA MET A 440 -3.56 -11.30 -14.41
C MET A 440 -4.87 -10.68 -13.93
N ASP A 441 -4.98 -9.35 -14.00
CA ASP A 441 -6.21 -8.63 -13.63
C ASP A 441 -7.40 -8.99 -14.51
N GLY A 442 -7.17 -9.25 -15.80
CA GLY A 442 -8.19 -9.67 -16.76
C GLY A 442 -8.66 -11.13 -16.61
N SER A 443 -8.08 -11.91 -15.68
CA SER A 443 -8.35 -13.35 -15.53
C SER A 443 -8.90 -13.68 -14.14
N ASP A 444 -9.77 -14.68 -14.05
CA ASP A 444 -10.24 -15.25 -12.77
C ASP A 444 -9.54 -16.56 -12.40
N ALA A 445 -8.48 -16.94 -13.13
CA ALA A 445 -7.70 -18.14 -12.82
C ALA A 445 -7.13 -18.05 -11.39
N PRO A 446 -7.31 -19.08 -10.55
CA PRO A 446 -6.86 -19.08 -9.16
C PRO A 446 -5.34 -19.13 -9.03
N VAL A 447 -4.65 -19.57 -10.07
CA VAL A 447 -3.19 -19.64 -10.14
C VAL A 447 -2.70 -19.10 -11.48
N VAL A 448 -1.57 -18.40 -11.46
CA VAL A 448 -0.92 -17.85 -12.66
C VAL A 448 0.53 -18.34 -12.70
N GLY A 449 0.92 -18.92 -13.85
CA GLY A 449 2.30 -19.27 -14.14
C GLY A 449 2.98 -18.19 -14.99
N ILE A 450 4.05 -17.60 -14.48
CA ILE A 450 4.93 -16.72 -15.25
C ILE A 450 6.07 -17.55 -15.83
N ASP A 451 6.11 -17.70 -17.14
CA ASP A 451 7.16 -18.43 -17.85
C ASP A 451 8.27 -17.47 -18.32
N ALA A 452 9.45 -17.55 -17.71
CA ALA A 452 10.62 -16.79 -18.12
C ALA A 452 11.91 -17.60 -17.92
N ILE A 453 12.76 -17.65 -18.94
CA ILE A 453 14.07 -18.31 -18.84
C ILE A 453 14.98 -17.57 -17.85
N ASN A 454 14.93 -16.25 -17.87
CA ASN A 454 15.73 -15.34 -17.02
C ASN A 454 14.90 -14.81 -15.83
N LEU A 455 13.97 -15.61 -15.32
CA LEU A 455 13.06 -15.23 -14.22
C LEU A 455 13.77 -14.60 -13.02
N ILE A 456 14.91 -15.15 -12.65
CA ILE A 456 15.70 -14.71 -11.49
C ILE A 456 16.48 -13.43 -11.83
N GLU A 457 17.24 -13.46 -12.94
CA GLU A 457 18.10 -12.35 -13.35
C GLU A 457 17.30 -11.09 -13.75
N SER A 458 16.07 -11.26 -14.18
CA SER A 458 15.18 -10.15 -14.55
C SER A 458 14.45 -9.51 -13.36
N GLY A 459 14.49 -10.13 -12.18
CA GLY A 459 13.71 -9.70 -11.03
C GLY A 459 12.20 -10.04 -11.12
N LEU A 460 11.74 -10.74 -12.18
CA LEU A 460 10.35 -11.17 -12.29
C LEU A 460 9.95 -12.16 -11.18
N CYS A 461 10.93 -12.81 -10.54
CA CYS A 461 10.69 -13.64 -9.35
C CYS A 461 10.05 -12.86 -8.19
N ASP A 462 10.25 -11.55 -8.09
CA ASP A 462 9.64 -10.71 -7.06
C ASP A 462 8.11 -10.60 -7.19
N MET A 463 7.57 -10.92 -8.37
CA MET A 463 6.12 -11.03 -8.59
C MET A 463 5.55 -12.38 -8.15
N CYS A 464 6.41 -13.36 -7.84
CA CYS A 464 6.02 -14.74 -7.63
C CYS A 464 6.01 -15.10 -6.14
N ARG A 465 4.95 -15.75 -5.69
CA ARG A 465 4.89 -16.36 -4.36
C ARG A 465 5.77 -17.60 -4.25
N ARG A 466 5.88 -18.35 -5.36
CA ARG A 466 6.71 -19.54 -5.50
C ARG A 466 7.47 -19.48 -6.83
N THR A 467 8.64 -20.07 -6.86
CA THR A 467 9.43 -20.21 -8.09
C THR A 467 9.77 -21.68 -8.31
N VAL A 468 9.44 -22.19 -9.49
CA VAL A 468 9.63 -23.58 -9.87
C VAL A 468 10.65 -23.66 -11.00
N ALA A 469 11.81 -24.23 -10.71
CA ALA A 469 12.80 -24.54 -11.74
C ALA A 469 12.55 -25.94 -12.29
N VAL A 470 12.47 -26.06 -13.60
CA VAL A 470 12.45 -27.37 -14.29
C VAL A 470 13.86 -27.67 -14.78
N THR A 471 14.48 -28.74 -14.29
CA THR A 471 15.82 -29.19 -14.68
C THR A 471 15.77 -30.58 -15.33
N ALA A 472 16.83 -30.96 -16.05
CA ALA A 472 17.02 -32.29 -16.57
C ALA A 472 18.53 -32.58 -16.75
N PRO A 473 18.95 -33.85 -16.67
CA PRO A 473 20.34 -34.23 -16.90
C PRO A 473 20.88 -33.67 -18.21
N PRO A 474 22.15 -33.20 -18.27
CA PRO A 474 22.72 -32.55 -19.44
C PRO A 474 22.57 -33.39 -20.73
N GLU A 475 22.83 -34.69 -20.68
CA GLU A 475 22.70 -35.61 -21.83
C GLU A 475 21.25 -35.75 -22.35
N VAL A 476 20.28 -35.63 -21.44
CA VAL A 476 18.85 -35.64 -21.83
C VAL A 476 18.52 -34.32 -22.56
N ARG A 477 19.04 -33.21 -22.06
CA ARG A 477 18.84 -31.89 -22.66
C ARG A 477 19.48 -31.81 -24.05
N VAL A 478 20.71 -32.28 -24.21
CA VAL A 478 21.43 -32.32 -25.50
C VAL A 478 20.57 -33.07 -26.53
N ARG A 479 20.13 -34.30 -26.22
CA ARG A 479 19.28 -35.08 -27.12
C ARG A 479 17.99 -34.37 -27.51
N ARG A 480 17.31 -33.73 -26.55
CA ARG A 480 16.04 -32.99 -26.78
C ARG A 480 16.27 -31.75 -27.65
N ILE A 481 17.37 -31.01 -27.44
CA ILE A 481 17.73 -29.83 -28.21
C ILE A 481 18.06 -30.24 -29.68
N MET A 482 18.87 -31.29 -29.86
CA MET A 482 19.17 -31.82 -31.20
C MET A 482 17.89 -32.19 -31.96
N ALA A 483 16.99 -32.91 -31.31
CA ALA A 483 15.74 -33.38 -31.95
C ALA A 483 14.79 -32.21 -32.28
N ARG A 484 14.73 -31.19 -31.45
CA ARG A 484 13.83 -30.04 -31.63
C ARG A 484 14.37 -29.06 -32.69
N ASP A 485 15.68 -28.72 -32.58
CA ASP A 485 16.27 -27.60 -33.32
C ASP A 485 17.02 -28.10 -34.59
N HIS A 486 17.11 -29.40 -34.79
CA HIS A 486 17.81 -30.06 -35.91
C HIS A 486 19.28 -29.62 -36.03
N ILE A 487 19.99 -29.48 -34.90
CA ILE A 487 21.37 -29.04 -34.82
C ILE A 487 22.31 -30.19 -34.46
N PRO A 488 23.64 -30.10 -34.84
CA PRO A 488 24.65 -31.08 -34.45
C PRO A 488 24.86 -31.17 -32.94
N GLU A 489 25.32 -32.33 -32.47
CA GLU A 489 25.54 -32.61 -31.05
C GLU A 489 26.52 -31.62 -30.40
N ASP A 490 27.63 -31.31 -31.05
CA ASP A 490 28.63 -30.37 -30.51
C ASP A 490 28.03 -28.98 -30.23
N TYR A 491 27.19 -28.52 -31.14
CA TYR A 491 26.48 -27.23 -30.95
C TYR A 491 25.44 -27.29 -29.83
N ALA A 492 24.71 -28.41 -29.72
CA ALA A 492 23.77 -28.62 -28.63
C ALA A 492 24.49 -28.68 -27.27
N ARG A 493 25.67 -29.31 -27.19
CA ARG A 493 26.48 -29.37 -25.97
C ARG A 493 26.96 -27.97 -25.56
N LEU A 494 27.45 -27.15 -26.51
CA LEU A 494 27.84 -25.76 -26.24
C LEU A 494 26.67 -24.95 -25.67
N ARG A 495 25.45 -25.09 -26.21
CA ARG A 495 24.26 -24.43 -25.70
C ARG A 495 23.88 -24.89 -24.29
N VAL A 496 24.08 -26.15 -23.96
CA VAL A 496 23.83 -26.68 -22.61
C VAL A 496 24.86 -26.16 -21.62
N GLN A 497 26.14 -26.09 -22.00
CA GLN A 497 27.24 -25.61 -21.15
C GLN A 497 27.16 -24.10 -20.88
N ALA A 498 26.63 -23.32 -21.81
CA ALA A 498 26.48 -21.86 -21.66
C ALA A 498 25.35 -21.46 -20.67
N GLN A 499 24.56 -22.41 -20.18
CA GLN A 499 23.45 -22.12 -19.28
C GLN A 499 23.82 -22.40 -17.83
N LYS A 500 23.01 -21.85 -16.91
CA LYS A 500 23.14 -22.10 -15.46
C LYS A 500 22.99 -23.58 -15.16
N ASP A 501 23.69 -24.03 -14.14
CA ASP A 501 23.64 -25.41 -13.64
C ASP A 501 22.45 -25.65 -12.69
N GLU A 502 22.29 -26.89 -12.24
CA GLU A 502 21.20 -27.24 -11.31
C GLU A 502 21.38 -26.62 -9.93
N GLU A 503 22.61 -26.40 -9.49
CA GLU A 503 22.94 -25.78 -8.20
C GLU A 503 22.43 -24.34 -8.14
N PHE A 504 22.60 -23.58 -9.22
CA PHE A 504 22.03 -22.24 -9.34
C PHE A 504 20.52 -22.22 -9.08
N TYR A 505 19.79 -23.13 -9.72
CA TYR A 505 18.32 -23.18 -9.56
C TYR A 505 17.90 -23.65 -8.17
N ARG A 506 18.63 -24.59 -7.56
CA ARG A 506 18.37 -25.04 -6.17
C ARG A 506 18.57 -23.93 -5.16
N THR A 507 19.49 -23.01 -5.42
CA THR A 507 19.80 -21.90 -4.53
C THR A 507 18.79 -20.74 -4.65
N HIS A 508 18.26 -20.51 -5.86
CA HIS A 508 17.47 -19.32 -6.16
C HIS A 508 15.96 -19.58 -6.35
N CYS A 509 15.54 -20.85 -6.45
CA CYS A 509 14.14 -21.20 -6.59
C CYS A 509 13.61 -21.92 -5.36
N THR A 510 12.32 -21.73 -5.07
CA THR A 510 11.66 -22.42 -3.93
C THR A 510 11.50 -23.91 -4.18
N ASP A 511 11.31 -24.31 -5.44
CA ASP A 511 11.05 -25.68 -5.84
C ASP A 511 11.86 -26.06 -7.09
N VAL A 512 12.30 -27.31 -7.18
CA VAL A 512 13.00 -27.84 -8.37
C VAL A 512 12.35 -29.15 -8.80
N LEU A 513 11.87 -29.18 -10.05
CA LEU A 513 11.31 -30.36 -10.69
C LEU A 513 12.32 -30.97 -11.67
N VAL A 514 12.87 -32.11 -11.28
CA VAL A 514 13.83 -32.83 -12.13
C VAL A 514 13.09 -33.68 -13.15
N ASN A 515 13.35 -33.44 -14.45
CA ASN A 515 12.79 -34.18 -15.57
C ASN A 515 13.76 -35.26 -16.06
N ASP A 516 13.81 -36.35 -15.35
CA ASP A 516 14.51 -37.60 -15.69
C ASP A 516 13.53 -38.66 -16.24
N CYS A 517 12.29 -38.29 -16.58
CA CYS A 517 11.26 -39.18 -17.07
C CYS A 517 11.54 -39.71 -18.48
N ALA A 518 11.02 -40.87 -18.76
CA ALA A 518 11.18 -41.53 -20.05
C ALA A 518 10.53 -40.74 -21.22
N ASP A 519 9.40 -40.11 -20.94
CA ASP A 519 8.65 -39.32 -21.93
C ASP A 519 8.01 -38.07 -21.33
N ALA A 520 7.44 -37.24 -22.20
CA ALA A 520 6.82 -35.98 -21.84
C ALA A 520 5.56 -36.15 -20.98
N ALA A 521 4.75 -37.20 -21.23
CA ALA A 521 3.51 -37.43 -20.51
C ALA A 521 3.77 -37.88 -19.07
N ALA A 522 4.79 -38.70 -18.84
CA ALA A 522 5.21 -39.10 -17.51
C ALA A 522 5.71 -37.90 -16.70
N PHE A 523 6.46 -36.98 -17.32
CA PHE A 523 6.90 -35.77 -16.63
C PHE A 523 5.76 -34.78 -16.39
N GLU A 524 4.84 -34.60 -17.35
CA GLU A 524 3.65 -33.76 -17.15
C GLU A 524 2.82 -34.24 -15.95
N GLN A 525 2.63 -35.58 -15.83
CA GLN A 525 1.91 -36.13 -14.68
C GLN A 525 2.66 -35.96 -13.36
N ARG A 526 3.99 -36.04 -13.35
CA ARG A 526 4.82 -35.72 -12.17
C ARG A 526 4.68 -34.24 -11.79
N ALA A 527 4.79 -33.34 -12.77
CA ALA A 527 4.63 -31.90 -12.59
C ALA A 527 3.23 -31.56 -12.05
N TYR A 528 2.19 -32.21 -12.59
CA TYR A 528 0.82 -32.04 -12.12
C TYR A 528 0.69 -32.34 -10.61
N ARG A 529 1.22 -33.49 -10.16
CA ARG A 529 1.17 -33.85 -8.73
C ARG A 529 1.97 -32.89 -7.84
N ALA A 530 3.13 -32.47 -8.31
CA ALA A 530 3.96 -31.51 -7.56
C ALA A 530 3.26 -30.14 -7.43
N LEU A 531 2.71 -29.62 -8.53
CA LEU A 531 1.96 -28.38 -8.52
C LEU A 531 0.67 -28.45 -7.68
N GLU A 532 -0.05 -29.58 -7.74
CA GLU A 532 -1.21 -29.79 -6.87
C GLU A 532 -0.82 -29.77 -5.38
N THR A 533 0.34 -30.27 -5.02
CA THR A 533 0.87 -30.18 -3.64
C THR A 533 1.18 -28.75 -3.26
N ILE A 534 1.90 -28.00 -4.13
CA ILE A 534 2.20 -26.57 -3.91
C ILE A 534 0.91 -25.77 -3.72
N LEU A 535 -0.12 -26.01 -4.57
CA LEU A 535 -1.41 -25.32 -4.43
C LEU A 535 -2.11 -25.61 -3.09
N LYS A 536 -2.02 -26.83 -2.59
CA LYS A 536 -2.58 -27.20 -1.26
C LYS A 536 -1.82 -26.57 -0.11
N GLU A 537 -0.49 -26.51 -0.19
CA GLU A 537 0.37 -25.87 0.82
C GLU A 537 0.08 -24.37 0.95
N GLU A 538 -0.15 -23.68 -0.17
CA GLU A 538 -0.42 -22.23 -0.16
C GLU A 538 -1.87 -21.88 0.23
N GLN A 539 -2.78 -22.87 0.28
CA GLN A 539 -4.15 -22.72 0.76
C GLN A 539 -4.33 -23.07 2.26
N ALA A 540 -3.34 -23.72 2.86
CA ALA A 540 -3.36 -24.14 4.27
C ALA A 540 -2.83 -23.03 5.20
#